data_ed318f7f417440cdf29827bed46510c2
#
_entry.id   ed318f7f417440cdf29827bed46510c2
#
_cell.length_a   1.000
_cell.length_b   1.000
_cell.length_c   1.000
_cell.angle_alpha   90.00
_cell.angle_beta   90.00
_cell.angle_gamma   90.00
#
_symmetry.space_group_name_H-M   'P 1'
#
loop_
_entity.id
_entity.type
_entity.pdbx_description
1 polymer ?
#
loop_
_entity_poly.entity_id
_entity_poly.type
_entity_poly.pdbx_seq_one_letter_code
_entity_poly.pdbx_strand_id
1 'polypeptide(L)'
;MDEQSGGSHLVSRRAVLGFLGAAGATVTFGSLVACSSTNNSNRSRADNGILTTAESAGVVVLAQARQALAEGSFGVGGAIIDNASGRIIHEGHNTVIKSLPNGQSGLSGTSFLFDPTNHGERQLVSWYYENASALGLPKPSELTVVTSLDPCAQCAGSLLAAGFNVGVVAFDDPSGINYTFDCTYPDLPPDLRAQAQKSFTYYAIDGVRAQVGASSGPAFVSTSLTKPTADDCTTVFDESRAVVAANRKFPGLEPIEMIDPGTLPPTSPIRQALVEASPHAFTLRLADFRRPDSALQTLLSDLVARTPQATNAVAYIDPFGNLLSAFADRFDISPIATAFMNVVQSYSRTRFNLTGNPSTNAEVAKTLTTPKYGTFVFLRALAGDAATSVKDLGIYDLTIEGKAFMPETANWQYYLDPPTGTEAQFLALVAQMKSVTGANPSRVAI
;
A
#
# COMPACT_ATOMS: atom_id res chain seq x y z
N MET A 1 34.20 5.14 -43.96
CA MET A 1 33.39 6.14 -43.26
C MET A 1 32.29 5.37 -42.58
N ASP A 2 32.60 4.92 -41.35
CA ASP A 2 31.73 4.04 -40.59
C ASP A 2 30.90 4.89 -39.61
N GLU A 3 29.60 4.85 -39.77
CA GLU A 3 28.65 5.38 -38.78
C GLU A 3 28.35 4.28 -37.73
N GLN A 4 28.85 4.46 -36.56
CA GLN A 4 28.44 3.68 -35.38
C GLN A 4 27.12 4.23 -34.83
N SER A 5 26.05 3.48 -35.01
CA SER A 5 24.76 3.73 -34.34
C SER A 5 24.81 3.16 -32.91
N GLY A 6 24.79 4.02 -31.90
CA GLY A 6 24.65 3.67 -30.49
C GLY A 6 23.20 3.23 -30.23
N GLY A 7 22.99 1.94 -30.01
CA GLY A 7 21.72 1.39 -29.56
C GLY A 7 21.62 1.50 -28.03
N SER A 8 20.74 2.35 -27.54
CA SER A 8 20.32 2.38 -26.14
C SER A 8 19.48 1.13 -25.82
N HIS A 9 19.99 0.27 -24.97
CA HIS A 9 19.23 -0.87 -24.42
C HIS A 9 18.17 -0.38 -23.43
N LEU A 10 16.98 -0.13 -23.92
CA LEU A 10 15.78 -0.06 -23.09
C LEU A 10 15.39 -1.49 -22.68
N VAL A 11 15.79 -1.90 -21.49
CA VAL A 11 15.33 -3.16 -20.92
C VAL A 11 13.84 -2.99 -20.57
N SER A 12 12.99 -3.65 -21.33
CA SER A 12 11.55 -3.64 -21.14
C SER A 12 11.18 -4.27 -19.81
N ARG A 13 10.44 -3.55 -18.94
CA ARG A 13 9.89 -4.04 -17.67
C ARG A 13 9.06 -5.35 -17.79
N ARG A 14 8.62 -5.72 -18.97
CA ARG A 14 7.93 -7.00 -19.23
C ARG A 14 8.79 -8.24 -19.02
N ALA A 15 10.11 -8.13 -19.01
CA ALA A 15 11.01 -9.27 -18.90
C ALA A 15 11.22 -9.74 -17.43
N VAL A 16 10.92 -8.92 -16.41
CA VAL A 16 11.18 -9.26 -15.00
C VAL A 16 10.04 -10.07 -14.36
N LEU A 17 8.85 -10.06 -14.95
CA LEU A 17 7.68 -10.81 -14.45
C LEU A 17 7.51 -12.22 -15.06
N GLY A 18 8.37 -12.62 -15.99
CA GLY A 18 8.25 -13.86 -16.76
C GLY A 18 8.95 -15.10 -16.17
N PHE A 19 9.68 -15.01 -15.06
CA PHE A 19 10.46 -16.12 -14.50
C PHE A 19 9.90 -16.63 -13.16
N LEU A 20 8.74 -17.25 -13.16
CA LEU A 20 8.28 -18.14 -12.08
C LEU A 20 7.56 -19.35 -12.68
N GLY A 21 8.32 -20.17 -13.38
CA GLY A 21 7.94 -21.51 -13.82
C GLY A 21 8.98 -22.52 -13.39
N ALA A 22 8.62 -23.38 -12.46
CA ALA A 22 9.16 -24.70 -12.14
C ALA A 22 10.68 -24.83 -11.96
N ALA A 23 11.16 -24.81 -10.72
CA ALA A 23 12.25 -25.66 -10.28
C ALA A 23 12.02 -26.02 -8.81
N GLY A 24 11.63 -27.27 -8.55
CA GLY A 24 11.60 -27.84 -7.20
C GLY A 24 13.04 -28.00 -6.68
N ALA A 25 13.40 -27.17 -5.72
CA ALA A 25 14.59 -27.37 -4.90
C ALA A 25 14.13 -27.54 -3.45
N THR A 26 14.29 -28.74 -2.95
CA THR A 26 14.16 -29.09 -1.52
C THR A 26 15.27 -28.37 -0.76
N VAL A 27 14.95 -27.29 -0.07
CA VAL A 27 15.87 -26.64 0.86
C VAL A 27 15.68 -27.27 2.22
N THR A 28 16.65 -28.06 2.62
CA THR A 28 16.83 -28.53 4.00
C THR A 28 17.17 -27.33 4.89
N PHE A 29 16.32 -27.05 5.86
CA PHE A 29 16.62 -26.06 6.90
C PHE A 29 17.78 -26.53 7.76
N GLY A 30 18.98 -26.07 7.43
CA GLY A 30 20.11 -26.08 8.33
C GLY A 30 19.96 -25.01 9.39
N SER A 31 20.18 -25.39 10.64
CA SER A 31 20.19 -24.55 11.83
C SER A 31 20.93 -23.23 11.59
N LEU A 32 20.23 -22.11 11.73
CA LEU A 32 20.84 -20.78 11.79
C LEU A 32 21.71 -20.72 13.05
N VAL A 33 23.00 -20.96 12.86
CA VAL A 33 24.02 -20.61 13.83
C VAL A 33 23.98 -19.10 13.97
N ALA A 34 23.76 -18.64 15.20
CA ALA A 34 23.88 -17.24 15.57
C ALA A 34 25.31 -16.79 15.24
N CYS A 35 25.47 -16.06 14.13
CA CYS A 35 26.69 -15.30 13.90
C CYS A 35 26.75 -14.20 14.95
N SER A 36 27.59 -14.41 15.95
CA SER A 36 28.01 -13.39 16.89
C SER A 36 28.59 -12.21 16.08
N SER A 37 27.86 -11.12 16.06
CA SER A 37 28.32 -9.84 15.50
C SER A 37 29.51 -9.35 16.31
N THR A 38 30.69 -9.47 15.74
CA THR A 38 31.86 -8.71 16.22
C THR A 38 31.61 -7.24 15.93
N ASN A 39 31.47 -6.50 17.01
CA ASN A 39 31.72 -5.08 17.20
C ASN A 39 31.90 -4.19 15.96
N ASN A 40 30.82 -3.52 15.56
CA ASN A 40 30.90 -2.19 15.00
C ASN A 40 29.99 -1.25 15.84
N SER A 41 30.41 -1.02 17.09
CA SER A 41 29.70 -0.27 18.12
C SER A 41 29.89 1.26 18.02
N ASN A 42 30.08 1.81 16.82
CA ASN A 42 30.18 3.26 16.62
C ASN A 42 29.12 3.81 15.64
N ARG A 43 28.00 3.14 15.46
CA ARG A 43 26.84 3.79 14.86
C ARG A 43 26.06 4.48 15.98
N SER A 44 26.17 5.80 16.06
CA SER A 44 25.51 6.63 17.06
C SER A 44 24.00 6.39 17.01
N ARG A 45 23.49 5.58 17.93
CA ARG A 45 22.07 5.55 18.25
C ARG A 45 21.71 6.96 18.69
N ALA A 46 20.66 7.53 18.13
CA ALA A 46 20.25 8.90 18.43
C ALA A 46 20.19 9.13 19.95
N ASP A 47 21.04 9.99 20.48
CA ASP A 47 20.98 10.41 21.86
C ASP A 47 19.61 11.07 22.11
N ASN A 48 18.81 10.49 23.00
CA ASN A 48 17.47 10.96 23.37
C ASN A 48 16.42 11.08 22.24
N GLY A 49 16.53 10.34 21.14
CA GLY A 49 15.57 10.37 20.04
C GLY A 49 15.63 11.63 19.18
N ILE A 50 16.73 12.40 19.24
CA ILE A 50 17.00 13.56 18.39
C ILE A 50 17.99 13.18 17.29
N LEU A 51 17.61 13.40 16.04
CA LEU A 51 18.45 13.16 14.88
C LEU A 51 19.16 14.45 14.46
N THR A 52 20.45 14.35 14.21
CA THR A 52 21.29 15.50 13.82
C THR A 52 21.95 15.32 12.45
N THR A 53 21.84 14.14 11.84
CA THR A 53 22.42 13.82 10.53
C THR A 53 21.49 12.95 9.71
N ALA A 54 21.58 13.01 8.38
CA ALA A 54 20.89 12.10 7.47
C ALA A 54 21.28 10.63 7.74
N GLU A 55 22.54 10.38 8.10
CA GLU A 55 23.02 9.03 8.47
C GLU A 55 22.27 8.49 9.70
N SER A 56 22.06 9.30 10.74
CA SER A 56 21.31 8.87 11.91
C SER A 56 19.84 8.58 11.56
N ALA A 57 19.21 9.34 10.67
CA ALA A 57 17.89 9.07 10.16
C ALA A 57 17.85 7.77 9.34
N GLY A 58 18.83 7.56 8.46
CA GLY A 58 19.00 6.34 7.68
C GLY A 58 19.08 5.08 8.54
N VAL A 59 19.89 5.14 9.63
CA VAL A 59 20.02 4.02 10.59
C VAL A 59 18.69 3.69 11.26
N VAL A 60 17.90 4.69 11.66
CA VAL A 60 16.58 4.47 12.28
C VAL A 60 15.63 3.78 11.31
N VAL A 61 15.48 4.30 10.11
CA VAL A 61 14.52 3.70 9.15
C VAL A 61 14.99 2.34 8.62
N LEU A 62 16.29 2.10 8.54
CA LEU A 62 16.86 0.78 8.24
C LEU A 62 16.53 -0.24 9.34
N ALA A 63 16.58 0.16 10.62
CA ALA A 63 16.19 -0.71 11.72
C ALA A 63 14.71 -1.12 11.59
N GLN A 64 13.84 -0.19 11.24
CA GLN A 64 12.42 -0.46 10.97
C GLN A 64 12.23 -1.37 9.73
N ALA A 65 13.00 -1.15 8.67
CA ALA A 65 12.96 -2.02 7.49
C ALA A 65 13.37 -3.47 7.82
N ARG A 66 14.42 -3.65 8.63
CA ARG A 66 14.85 -4.96 9.13
C ARG A 66 13.81 -5.63 10.01
N GLN A 67 13.08 -4.85 10.81
CA GLN A 67 11.96 -5.37 11.60
C GLN A 67 10.85 -5.88 10.71
N ALA A 68 10.46 -5.14 9.67
CA ALA A 68 9.47 -5.59 8.68
C ALA A 68 9.87 -6.92 8.03
N LEU A 69 11.12 -7.06 7.60
CA LEU A 69 11.67 -8.31 7.06
C LEU A 69 11.59 -9.46 8.07
N ALA A 70 11.99 -9.22 9.31
CA ALA A 70 11.94 -10.23 10.38
C ALA A 70 10.51 -10.70 10.68
N GLU A 71 9.51 -9.82 10.51
CA GLU A 71 8.09 -10.13 10.63
C GLU A 71 7.49 -10.78 9.36
N GLY A 72 8.28 -10.94 8.30
CA GLY A 72 7.86 -11.58 7.05
C GLY A 72 7.13 -10.65 6.07
N SER A 73 7.21 -9.33 6.28
CA SER A 73 6.63 -8.31 5.41
C SER A 73 7.69 -7.67 4.50
N PHE A 74 7.29 -6.72 3.65
CA PHE A 74 8.21 -5.96 2.81
C PHE A 74 9.14 -5.10 3.66
N GLY A 75 10.44 -5.14 3.41
CA GLY A 75 11.49 -4.47 4.16
C GLY A 75 11.50 -2.95 3.96
N VAL A 76 10.43 -2.27 4.32
CA VAL A 76 10.29 -0.81 4.26
C VAL A 76 10.02 -0.26 5.66
N GLY A 77 10.85 0.66 6.10
CA GLY A 77 10.73 1.34 7.38
C GLY A 77 10.67 2.86 7.22
N GLY A 78 10.17 3.54 8.24
CA GLY A 78 10.08 4.98 8.23
C GLY A 78 9.97 5.58 9.63
N ALA A 79 10.10 6.91 9.70
CA ALA A 79 9.93 7.68 10.91
C ALA A 79 9.36 9.06 10.62
N ILE A 80 8.54 9.60 11.53
CA ILE A 80 8.09 11.00 11.52
C ILE A 80 9.09 11.81 12.36
N ILE A 81 9.65 12.84 11.76
CA ILE A 81 10.65 13.72 12.39
C ILE A 81 10.11 15.14 12.48
N ASP A 82 10.25 15.77 13.63
CA ASP A 82 10.01 17.20 13.81
C ASP A 82 11.15 18.00 13.16
N ASN A 83 10.82 18.84 12.20
CA ASN A 83 11.80 19.61 11.42
C ASN A 83 12.57 20.62 12.27
N ALA A 84 11.95 21.17 13.30
CA ALA A 84 12.56 22.21 14.14
C ALA A 84 13.60 21.63 15.12
N SER A 85 13.29 20.46 15.69
CA SER A 85 14.11 19.87 16.76
C SER A 85 14.94 18.65 16.31
N GLY A 86 14.62 18.03 15.19
CA GLY A 86 15.15 16.74 14.79
C GLY A 86 14.63 15.56 15.62
N ARG A 87 13.63 15.78 16.49
CA ARG A 87 13.08 14.74 17.37
C ARG A 87 12.26 13.73 16.58
N ILE A 88 12.48 12.45 16.86
CA ILE A 88 11.63 11.38 16.37
C ILE A 88 10.28 11.46 17.09
N ILE A 89 9.20 11.63 16.32
CA ILE A 89 7.82 11.63 16.81
C ILE A 89 7.29 10.21 16.88
N HIS A 90 7.50 9.43 15.81
CA HIS A 90 7.04 8.06 15.72
C HIS A 90 7.85 7.28 14.68
N GLU A 91 8.02 5.99 14.90
CA GLU A 91 8.67 5.05 14.00
C GLU A 91 7.65 3.99 13.55
N GLY A 92 7.80 3.46 12.35
CA GLY A 92 6.93 2.42 11.83
C GLY A 92 7.53 1.70 10.64
N HIS A 93 6.95 0.56 10.31
CA HIS A 93 7.40 -0.27 9.19
C HIS A 93 6.24 -0.96 8.49
N ASN A 94 6.51 -1.55 7.35
CA ASN A 94 5.52 -2.26 6.54
C ASN A 94 5.00 -3.51 7.27
N THR A 95 3.68 -3.64 7.36
CA THR A 95 2.99 -4.80 7.93
C THR A 95 1.87 -5.32 7.03
N VAL A 96 2.07 -5.25 5.71
CA VAL A 96 1.14 -5.82 4.71
C VAL A 96 0.93 -7.32 4.94
N ILE A 97 2.01 -8.02 5.27
CA ILE A 97 1.99 -9.44 5.65
C ILE A 97 2.27 -9.54 7.15
N LYS A 98 1.52 -10.40 7.84
CA LYS A 98 1.76 -10.75 9.24
C LYS A 98 1.69 -12.26 9.44
N SER A 99 2.41 -12.74 10.45
CA SER A 99 2.23 -14.10 10.93
C SER A 99 0.86 -14.26 11.57
N LEU A 100 0.20 -15.39 11.31
CA LEU A 100 -1.04 -15.72 11.97
C LEU A 100 -0.82 -15.93 13.47
N PRO A 101 -1.78 -15.52 14.32
CA PRO A 101 -1.69 -15.73 15.76
C PRO A 101 -1.46 -17.21 16.12
N ASN A 102 -0.75 -17.46 17.23
CA ASN A 102 -0.55 -18.79 17.81
C ASN A 102 0.16 -19.83 16.90
N GLY A 103 0.97 -19.40 15.94
CA GLY A 103 1.68 -20.30 15.03
C GLY A 103 0.75 -21.12 14.13
N GLN A 104 -0.49 -20.70 14.00
CA GLN A 104 -1.44 -21.32 13.09
C GLN A 104 -0.94 -21.17 11.66
N SER A 105 -0.92 -22.30 10.94
CA SER A 105 -0.78 -22.26 9.50
C SER A 105 -2.17 -22.11 8.89
N GLY A 106 -2.41 -21.04 8.16
CA GLY A 106 -3.47 -21.03 7.15
C GLY A 106 -3.21 -22.19 6.17
N LEU A 107 -4.08 -22.42 5.19
CA LEU A 107 -3.89 -23.47 4.18
C LEU A 107 -2.53 -23.39 3.44
N SER A 108 -1.73 -22.37 3.67
CA SER A 108 -0.55 -22.03 2.91
C SER A 108 0.65 -21.53 3.71
N GLY A 109 0.68 -21.70 5.03
CA GLY A 109 1.82 -21.28 5.85
C GLY A 109 1.42 -20.43 7.05
N THR A 110 2.42 -19.94 7.79
CA THR A 110 2.22 -19.16 9.03
C THR A 110 2.00 -17.68 8.80
N SER A 111 2.29 -17.16 7.59
CA SER A 111 2.14 -15.75 7.23
C SER A 111 0.99 -15.55 6.26
N PHE A 112 0.26 -14.46 6.40
CA PHE A 112 -0.93 -14.17 5.63
C PHE A 112 -1.06 -12.67 5.35
N LEU A 113 -1.75 -12.32 4.26
CA LEU A 113 -2.07 -10.94 3.94
C LEU A 113 -2.94 -10.34 5.04
N PHE A 114 -2.37 -9.40 5.79
CA PHE A 114 -3.09 -8.67 6.83
C PHE A 114 -3.88 -7.51 6.25
N ASP A 115 -3.17 -6.59 5.58
CA ASP A 115 -3.77 -5.39 5.03
C ASP A 115 -2.88 -4.83 3.91
N PRO A 116 -3.31 -4.90 2.65
CA PRO A 116 -2.52 -4.40 1.52
C PRO A 116 -2.27 -2.89 1.55
N THR A 117 -2.98 -2.15 2.41
CA THR A 117 -2.78 -0.72 2.59
C THR A 117 -1.74 -0.37 3.65
N ASN A 118 -1.22 -1.36 4.38
CA ASN A 118 -0.44 -1.14 5.59
C ASN A 118 1.07 -1.04 5.31
N HIS A 119 1.42 -0.21 4.29
CA HIS A 119 2.80 0.18 4.01
C HIS A 119 3.35 1.07 5.12
N GLY A 120 4.66 1.05 5.33
CA GLY A 120 5.32 1.76 6.42
C GLY A 120 4.96 3.24 6.46
N GLU A 121 5.13 3.94 5.35
CA GLU A 121 4.86 5.38 5.24
C GLU A 121 3.40 5.70 5.48
N ARG A 122 2.49 4.86 4.96
CA ARG A 122 1.06 5.06 5.14
C ARG A 122 0.62 4.85 6.59
N GLN A 123 1.22 3.89 7.29
CA GLN A 123 0.98 3.69 8.72
C GLN A 123 1.38 4.92 9.54
N LEU A 124 2.50 5.55 9.20
CA LEU A 124 2.95 6.78 9.86
C LEU A 124 1.93 7.91 9.67
N VAL A 125 1.40 8.07 8.45
CA VAL A 125 0.36 9.07 8.18
C VAL A 125 -0.92 8.75 8.97
N SER A 126 -1.37 7.49 9.00
CA SER A 126 -2.55 7.09 9.78
C SER A 126 -2.35 7.35 11.26
N TRP A 127 -1.21 6.92 11.81
CA TRP A 127 -0.87 7.15 13.21
C TRP A 127 -0.86 8.64 13.57
N TYR A 128 -0.32 9.48 12.69
CA TYR A 128 -0.31 10.92 12.92
C TYR A 128 -1.74 11.46 13.09
N TYR A 129 -2.66 11.18 12.18
CA TYR A 129 -4.03 11.68 12.26
C TYR A 129 -4.81 11.11 13.44
N GLU A 130 -4.50 9.90 13.88
CA GLU A 130 -5.09 9.30 15.08
C GLU A 130 -4.60 9.96 16.37
N ASN A 131 -3.37 10.49 16.41
CA ASN A 131 -2.70 10.91 17.64
C ASN A 131 -2.40 12.42 17.71
N ALA A 132 -2.38 13.14 16.58
CA ALA A 132 -1.87 14.52 16.51
C ALA A 132 -2.60 15.48 17.47
N SER A 133 -3.92 15.39 17.56
CA SER A 133 -4.71 16.25 18.44
C SER A 133 -4.43 15.97 19.91
N ALA A 134 -4.39 14.68 20.28
CA ALA A 134 -4.17 14.27 21.67
C ALA A 134 -2.75 14.58 22.18
N LEU A 135 -1.77 14.51 21.27
CA LEU A 135 -0.35 14.74 21.61
C LEU A 135 0.11 16.17 21.29
N GLY A 136 -0.73 17.04 20.73
CA GLY A 136 -0.36 18.40 20.35
C GLY A 136 0.76 18.43 19.33
N LEU A 137 0.74 17.55 18.33
CA LEU A 137 1.82 17.46 17.34
C LEU A 137 1.83 18.66 16.36
N PRO A 138 2.99 19.07 15.84
CA PRO A 138 3.09 20.05 14.77
C PRO A 138 2.30 19.63 13.53
N LYS A 139 2.01 20.60 12.64
CA LYS A 139 1.33 20.33 11.36
C LYS A 139 2.19 19.44 10.45
N PRO A 140 1.58 18.67 9.52
CA PRO A 140 2.34 17.81 8.60
C PRO A 140 3.44 18.56 7.83
N SER A 141 3.22 19.81 7.43
CA SER A 141 4.23 20.64 6.75
C SER A 141 5.45 21.02 7.60
N GLU A 142 5.35 20.86 8.90
CA GLU A 142 6.42 21.11 9.89
C GLU A 142 7.13 19.79 10.27
N LEU A 143 6.70 18.68 9.69
CA LEU A 143 7.21 17.34 9.93
C LEU A 143 7.78 16.76 8.63
N THR A 144 8.69 15.81 8.77
CA THR A 144 9.21 15.01 7.66
C THR A 144 8.97 13.54 7.94
N VAL A 145 8.40 12.84 6.99
CA VAL A 145 8.42 11.36 6.97
C VAL A 145 9.70 10.94 6.27
N VAL A 146 10.62 10.35 7.03
CA VAL A 146 11.81 9.71 6.45
C VAL A 146 11.46 8.27 6.15
N THR A 147 11.75 7.81 4.93
CA THR A 147 11.50 6.43 4.47
C THR A 147 12.80 5.77 4.01
N SER A 148 12.92 4.46 4.24
CA SER A 148 14.10 3.68 3.83
C SER A 148 14.23 3.54 2.32
N LEU A 149 13.10 3.61 1.58
CA LEU A 149 13.05 3.50 0.12
C LEU A 149 12.21 4.60 -0.51
N ASP A 150 12.33 4.76 -1.81
CA ASP A 150 11.47 5.62 -2.60
C ASP A 150 10.00 5.17 -2.48
N PRO A 151 9.07 6.08 -2.10
CA PRO A 151 7.67 5.71 -1.91
C PRO A 151 7.04 5.17 -3.20
N CYS A 152 6.27 4.10 -3.09
CA CYS A 152 5.41 3.65 -4.19
C CYS A 152 4.24 4.63 -4.43
N ALA A 153 3.48 4.46 -5.53
CA ALA A 153 2.38 5.35 -5.89
C ALA A 153 1.37 5.56 -4.75
N GLN A 154 0.99 4.49 -4.05
CA GLN A 154 0.09 4.56 -2.91
C GLN A 154 0.65 5.43 -1.77
N CYS A 155 1.92 5.22 -1.41
CA CYS A 155 2.57 5.97 -0.34
C CYS A 155 2.78 7.42 -0.75
N ALA A 156 3.26 7.67 -1.97
CA ALA A 156 3.41 9.03 -2.51
C ALA A 156 2.08 9.79 -2.48
N GLY A 157 1.00 9.18 -2.98
CA GLY A 157 -0.34 9.79 -2.92
C GLY A 157 -0.81 10.08 -1.49
N SER A 158 -0.50 9.19 -0.53
CA SER A 158 -0.84 9.40 0.88
C SER A 158 -0.05 10.55 1.51
N LEU A 159 1.25 10.61 1.25
CA LEU A 159 2.14 11.66 1.75
C LEU A 159 1.79 13.04 1.17
N LEU A 160 1.49 13.10 -0.13
CA LEU A 160 1.04 14.32 -0.81
C LEU A 160 -0.31 14.80 -0.28
N ALA A 161 -1.30 13.90 -0.15
CA ALA A 161 -2.62 14.23 0.41
C ALA A 161 -2.53 14.75 1.84
N ALA A 162 -1.60 14.23 2.64
CA ALA A 162 -1.39 14.63 4.03
C ALA A 162 -0.53 15.89 4.17
N GLY A 163 0.24 16.27 3.15
CA GLY A 163 1.06 17.47 3.16
C GLY A 163 2.37 17.37 3.96
N PHE A 164 2.91 16.16 4.13
CA PHE A 164 4.21 15.94 4.77
C PHE A 164 5.37 16.31 3.85
N ASN A 165 6.49 16.72 4.45
CA ASN A 165 7.78 16.63 3.78
C ASN A 165 8.23 15.17 3.80
N VAL A 166 9.02 14.76 2.80
CA VAL A 166 9.49 13.38 2.65
C VAL A 166 11.00 13.36 2.49
N GLY A 167 11.67 12.53 3.30
CA GLY A 167 13.09 12.24 3.18
C GLY A 167 13.30 10.81 2.71
N VAL A 168 14.00 10.60 1.61
CA VAL A 168 14.22 9.28 1.02
C VAL A 168 15.69 8.89 1.21
N VAL A 169 15.92 7.70 1.77
CA VAL A 169 17.26 7.16 2.03
C VAL A 169 17.81 6.46 0.81
N ALA A 170 17.11 5.46 0.29
CA ALA A 170 17.47 4.77 -0.93
C ALA A 170 16.37 4.99 -1.99
N PHE A 171 16.73 5.44 -3.19
CA PHE A 171 15.81 5.89 -4.23
C PHE A 171 15.92 5.12 -5.55
N ASP A 172 16.68 4.07 -5.60
CA ASP A 172 16.89 3.21 -6.77
C ASP A 172 15.96 1.98 -6.79
N ASP A 173 14.88 2.00 -6.01
CA ASP A 173 13.82 1.00 -6.07
C ASP A 173 12.97 1.18 -7.35
N PRO A 174 12.94 0.20 -8.26
CA PRO A 174 12.17 0.30 -9.50
C PRO A 174 10.65 0.34 -9.28
N SER A 175 10.16 0.06 -8.07
CA SER A 175 8.74 0.17 -7.68
C SER A 175 8.38 1.56 -7.13
N GLY A 176 9.38 2.38 -6.83
CA GLY A 176 9.23 3.73 -6.32
C GLY A 176 8.67 4.71 -7.35
N ILE A 177 8.21 5.87 -6.86
CA ILE A 177 7.65 6.93 -7.71
C ILE A 177 8.72 7.62 -8.57
N ASN A 178 9.99 7.57 -8.15
CA ASN A 178 11.16 8.15 -8.84
C ASN A 178 11.98 7.10 -9.61
N TYR A 179 11.33 6.11 -10.20
CA TYR A 179 11.98 5.00 -10.92
C TYR A 179 12.86 5.44 -12.11
N THR A 180 12.81 6.70 -12.51
CA THR A 180 13.68 7.32 -13.52
C THR A 180 14.96 7.90 -12.93
N PHE A 181 15.08 7.96 -11.61
CA PHE A 181 16.21 8.51 -10.83
C PHE A 181 16.55 9.98 -11.09
N ASP A 182 15.66 10.71 -11.74
CA ASP A 182 15.85 12.11 -12.14
C ASP A 182 14.91 13.08 -11.44
N CYS A 183 14.07 12.57 -10.52
CA CYS A 183 13.07 13.32 -9.77
C CYS A 183 12.05 14.05 -10.66
N THR A 184 11.80 13.51 -11.85
CA THR A 184 10.79 14.05 -12.77
C THR A 184 9.40 13.50 -12.50
N TYR A 185 9.28 12.38 -11.79
CA TYR A 185 8.02 11.72 -11.41
C TYR A 185 7.05 11.57 -12.59
N PRO A 186 7.44 10.88 -13.66
CA PRO A 186 6.70 10.91 -14.93
C PRO A 186 5.28 10.33 -14.83
N ASP A 187 5.02 9.46 -13.85
CA ASP A 187 3.72 8.83 -13.64
C ASP A 187 2.77 9.67 -12.76
N LEU A 188 3.24 10.78 -12.18
CA LEU A 188 2.38 11.70 -11.46
C LEU A 188 1.75 12.74 -12.42
N PRO A 189 0.47 13.09 -12.22
CA PRO A 189 -0.14 14.26 -12.87
C PRO A 189 0.67 15.54 -12.61
N PRO A 190 0.61 16.55 -13.49
CA PRO A 190 1.50 17.73 -13.44
C PRO A 190 1.50 18.44 -12.07
N ASP A 191 0.33 18.65 -11.46
CA ASP A 191 0.21 19.36 -10.17
C ASP A 191 0.79 18.55 -9.02
N LEU A 192 0.55 17.23 -8.99
CA LEU A 192 1.14 16.33 -8.00
C LEU A 192 2.64 16.15 -8.20
N ARG A 193 3.10 16.17 -9.44
CA ARG A 193 4.52 16.19 -9.79
C ARG A 193 5.22 17.42 -9.22
N ALA A 194 4.63 18.61 -9.45
CA ALA A 194 5.16 19.85 -8.90
C ALA A 194 5.16 19.87 -7.37
N GLN A 195 4.14 19.29 -6.75
CA GLN A 195 4.07 19.15 -5.29
C GLN A 195 5.15 18.16 -4.78
N ALA A 196 5.33 17.00 -5.41
CA ALA A 196 6.37 16.05 -5.05
C ALA A 196 7.78 16.66 -5.17
N GLN A 197 8.03 17.40 -6.25
CA GLN A 197 9.30 18.12 -6.43
C GLN A 197 9.59 19.17 -5.34
N LYS A 198 8.57 19.70 -4.67
CA LYS A 198 8.73 20.64 -3.56
C LYS A 198 8.89 19.96 -2.21
N SER A 199 8.30 18.80 -2.00
CA SER A 199 8.21 18.16 -0.69
C SER A 199 9.12 16.95 -0.54
N PHE A 200 9.57 16.31 -1.63
CA PHE A 200 10.41 15.12 -1.58
C PHE A 200 11.89 15.50 -1.67
N THR A 201 12.65 15.00 -0.72
CA THR A 201 14.10 15.18 -0.62
C THR A 201 14.77 13.82 -0.66
N TYR A 202 15.68 13.64 -1.60
CA TYR A 202 16.56 12.47 -1.67
C TYR A 202 17.90 12.87 -1.05
N TYR A 203 18.29 12.18 0.00
CA TYR A 203 19.51 12.52 0.72
C TYR A 203 20.75 12.29 -0.13
N ALA A 204 21.78 13.13 0.08
CA ALA A 204 23.08 12.91 -0.52
C ALA A 204 23.68 11.59 0.00
N ILE A 205 24.35 10.82 -0.88
CA ILE A 205 25.10 9.61 -0.53
C ILE A 205 26.56 9.92 -0.80
N ASP A 206 27.43 9.76 0.21
CA ASP A 206 28.87 10.09 0.16
C ASP A 206 29.16 11.49 -0.44
N GLY A 207 28.31 12.47 -0.10
CA GLY A 207 28.43 13.85 -0.57
C GLY A 207 27.83 14.11 -1.95
N VAL A 208 27.36 13.09 -2.67
CA VAL A 208 26.68 13.26 -3.96
C VAL A 208 25.20 13.47 -3.73
N ARG A 209 24.71 14.69 -4.00
CA ARG A 209 23.31 15.05 -3.82
C ARG A 209 22.48 14.62 -5.03
N ALA A 210 21.33 13.97 -4.80
CA ALA A 210 20.35 13.70 -5.84
C ALA A 210 19.39 14.88 -6.02
N GLN A 211 18.54 15.14 -5.02
CA GLN A 211 17.60 16.27 -5.04
C GLN A 211 17.23 16.71 -3.63
N VAL A 212 17.01 18.00 -3.46
CA VAL A 212 16.41 18.56 -2.24
C VAL A 212 15.15 19.32 -2.66
N GLY A 213 14.02 18.96 -2.07
CA GLY A 213 12.78 19.70 -2.24
C GLY A 213 12.90 21.15 -1.75
N ALA A 214 12.06 22.02 -2.30
CA ALA A 214 12.08 23.45 -1.91
C ALA A 214 11.53 23.71 -0.50
N SER A 215 10.79 22.77 0.08
CA SER A 215 10.28 22.85 1.45
C SER A 215 11.37 22.53 2.46
N SER A 216 11.26 23.18 3.62
CA SER A 216 12.21 23.01 4.72
C SER A 216 12.04 21.63 5.37
N GLY A 217 12.93 20.72 5.08
CA GLY A 217 13.10 19.48 5.86
C GLY A 217 13.80 19.77 7.20
N PRO A 218 14.13 18.72 7.97
CA PRO A 218 14.93 18.83 9.19
C PRO A 218 16.28 19.50 8.93
N ALA A 219 16.87 20.11 9.96
CA ALA A 219 18.14 20.82 9.85
C ALA A 219 19.28 19.96 9.26
N PHE A 220 19.21 18.62 9.40
CA PHE A 220 20.21 17.69 8.89
C PHE A 220 20.03 17.31 7.39
N VAL A 221 19.07 17.87 6.68
CA VAL A 221 18.83 17.57 5.25
C VAL A 221 20.05 17.82 4.35
N SER A 222 20.95 18.71 4.78
CA SER A 222 22.19 19.03 4.07
C SER A 222 23.35 18.05 4.34
N THR A 223 23.20 17.11 5.26
CA THR A 223 24.23 16.10 5.55
C THR A 223 24.07 14.90 4.61
N SER A 224 25.11 14.05 4.55
CA SER A 224 25.10 12.86 3.71
C SER A 224 24.81 11.60 4.51
N LEU A 225 24.23 10.63 3.80
CA LEU A 225 24.27 9.21 4.14
C LEU A 225 25.60 8.60 3.71
N THR A 226 25.99 7.52 4.35
CA THR A 226 27.02 6.63 3.81
C THR A 226 26.39 5.68 2.78
N LYS A 227 27.15 5.31 1.76
CA LYS A 227 26.71 4.33 0.76
C LYS A 227 26.27 2.99 1.39
N PRO A 228 26.98 2.41 2.39
CA PRO A 228 26.52 1.19 3.06
C PRO A 228 25.12 1.29 3.68
N THR A 229 24.75 2.42 4.27
CA THR A 229 23.41 2.59 4.85
C THR A 229 22.32 2.60 3.77
N ALA A 230 22.55 3.28 2.64
CA ALA A 230 21.63 3.27 1.52
C ALA A 230 21.52 1.89 0.86
N ASP A 231 22.67 1.23 0.59
CA ASP A 231 22.72 -0.12 0.02
C ASP A 231 22.04 -1.15 0.94
N ASP A 232 22.19 -1.04 2.25
CA ASP A 232 21.52 -1.90 3.23
C ASP A 232 19.98 -1.76 3.15
N CYS A 233 19.46 -0.53 2.94
CA CYS A 233 18.02 -0.32 2.76
C CYS A 233 17.49 -1.05 1.52
N THR A 234 18.20 -0.94 0.39
CA THR A 234 17.83 -1.66 -0.85
C THR A 234 17.95 -3.17 -0.66
N THR A 235 19.05 -3.65 -0.04
CA THR A 235 19.28 -5.07 0.21
C THR A 235 18.16 -5.70 1.06
N VAL A 236 17.77 -5.03 2.16
CA VAL A 236 16.69 -5.51 3.04
C VAL A 236 15.37 -5.60 2.29
N PHE A 237 15.08 -4.66 1.41
CA PHE A 237 13.89 -4.70 0.59
C PHE A 237 13.93 -5.86 -0.42
N ASP A 238 15.03 -6.06 -1.13
CA ASP A 238 15.18 -7.16 -2.09
C ASP A 238 15.07 -8.53 -1.43
N GLU A 239 15.69 -8.71 -0.27
CA GLU A 239 15.54 -9.93 0.54
C GLU A 239 14.08 -10.14 0.95
N SER A 240 13.39 -9.08 1.37
CA SER A 240 11.99 -9.16 1.79
C SER A 240 11.05 -9.56 0.66
N ARG A 241 11.32 -9.15 -0.58
CA ARG A 241 10.53 -9.56 -1.76
C ARG A 241 10.53 -11.09 -1.93
N ALA A 242 11.68 -11.73 -1.73
CA ALA A 242 11.79 -13.20 -1.79
C ALA A 242 11.00 -13.86 -0.64
N VAL A 243 11.12 -13.32 0.58
CA VAL A 243 10.38 -13.81 1.76
C VAL A 243 8.86 -13.65 1.55
N VAL A 244 8.40 -12.48 1.13
CA VAL A 244 6.98 -12.24 0.84
C VAL A 244 6.47 -13.15 -0.28
N ALA A 245 7.23 -13.34 -1.35
CA ALA A 245 6.85 -14.24 -2.44
C ALA A 245 6.71 -15.70 -1.96
N ALA A 246 7.60 -16.15 -1.07
CA ALA A 246 7.52 -17.47 -0.46
C ALA A 246 6.31 -17.62 0.49
N ASN A 247 5.97 -16.55 1.21
CA ASN A 247 4.87 -16.50 2.18
C ASN A 247 3.51 -16.22 1.52
N ARG A 248 3.48 -15.72 0.29
CA ARG A 248 2.28 -15.37 -0.48
C ARG A 248 1.51 -16.57 -1.02
N LYS A 249 1.48 -17.66 -0.32
CA LYS A 249 0.61 -18.77 -0.71
C LYS A 249 -0.81 -18.45 -0.26
N PHE A 250 -1.55 -17.75 -1.09
CA PHE A 250 -2.98 -17.59 -0.86
C PHE A 250 -3.66 -18.95 -0.87
N PRO A 251 -4.63 -19.21 0.02
CA PRO A 251 -5.44 -20.41 -0.07
C PRO A 251 -6.06 -20.48 -1.45
N GLY A 252 -5.67 -21.48 -2.20
CA GLY A 252 -5.93 -21.58 -3.64
C GLY A 252 -7.29 -22.13 -4.00
N LEU A 253 -8.33 -21.89 -3.19
CA LEU A 253 -9.68 -22.27 -3.62
C LEU A 253 -10.17 -21.24 -4.66
N GLU A 254 -10.49 -21.75 -5.81
CA GLU A 254 -11.18 -20.98 -6.85
C GLU A 254 -12.66 -20.79 -6.44
N PRO A 255 -13.32 -19.70 -6.89
CA PRO A 255 -14.71 -19.42 -6.52
C PRO A 255 -15.69 -20.56 -6.81
N ILE A 256 -15.42 -21.40 -7.80
CA ILE A 256 -16.25 -22.57 -8.13
C ILE A 256 -16.19 -23.67 -7.06
N GLU A 257 -15.11 -23.70 -6.27
CA GLU A 257 -14.91 -24.68 -5.20
C GLU A 257 -15.33 -24.14 -3.83
N MET A 258 -15.71 -22.84 -3.76
CA MET A 258 -16.04 -22.16 -2.54
C MET A 258 -17.51 -22.27 -2.16
N ILE A 259 -17.77 -22.14 -0.89
CA ILE A 259 -19.11 -22.04 -0.32
C ILE A 259 -19.49 -20.56 -0.25
N ASP A 260 -20.67 -20.23 -0.73
CA ASP A 260 -21.24 -18.89 -0.63
C ASP A 260 -21.41 -18.46 0.85
N PRO A 261 -20.71 -17.42 1.33
CA PRO A 261 -20.83 -16.96 2.72
C PRO A 261 -22.23 -16.41 3.03
N GLY A 262 -23.01 -16.03 2.01
CA GLY A 262 -24.42 -15.63 2.16
C GLY A 262 -25.33 -16.76 2.63
N THR A 263 -24.94 -18.03 2.46
CA THR A 263 -25.68 -19.21 2.93
C THR A 263 -25.40 -19.58 4.38
N LEU A 264 -24.37 -19.00 4.99
CA LEU A 264 -24.06 -19.22 6.39
C LEU A 264 -25.19 -18.66 7.28
N PRO A 265 -25.51 -19.30 8.42
CA PRO A 265 -26.51 -18.76 9.33
C PRO A 265 -26.09 -17.39 9.87
N PRO A 266 -27.03 -16.48 10.20
CA PRO A 266 -26.70 -15.17 10.78
C PRO A 266 -25.87 -15.24 12.07
N THR A 267 -25.92 -16.36 12.78
CA THR A 267 -25.12 -16.62 13.99
C THR A 267 -23.72 -17.14 13.70
N SER A 268 -23.35 -17.38 12.42
CA SER A 268 -22.00 -17.78 12.05
C SER A 268 -21.00 -16.70 12.47
N PRO A 269 -19.88 -17.07 13.16
CA PRO A 269 -18.84 -16.12 13.53
C PRO A 269 -18.29 -15.34 12.33
N ILE A 270 -18.23 -15.95 11.14
CA ILE A 270 -17.80 -15.28 9.91
C ILE A 270 -18.75 -14.15 9.52
N ARG A 271 -20.07 -14.43 9.49
CA ARG A 271 -21.04 -13.38 9.17
C ARG A 271 -21.08 -12.28 10.22
N GLN A 272 -21.04 -12.64 11.49
CA GLN A 272 -21.00 -11.65 12.59
C GLN A 272 -19.79 -10.74 12.48
N ALA A 273 -18.59 -11.27 12.26
CA ALA A 273 -17.39 -10.48 12.10
C ALA A 273 -17.44 -9.54 10.90
N LEU A 274 -17.98 -9.99 9.76
CA LEU A 274 -18.16 -9.13 8.58
C LEU A 274 -19.17 -8.02 8.83
N VAL A 275 -20.30 -8.30 9.50
CA VAL A 275 -21.30 -7.29 9.86
C VAL A 275 -20.77 -6.30 10.89
N GLU A 276 -19.98 -6.76 11.87
CA GLU A 276 -19.30 -5.90 12.84
C GLU A 276 -18.31 -4.95 12.16
N ALA A 277 -17.51 -5.48 11.22
CA ALA A 277 -16.52 -4.70 10.49
C ALA A 277 -17.15 -3.75 9.44
N SER A 278 -18.30 -4.13 8.86
CA SER A 278 -19.04 -3.34 7.88
C SER A 278 -20.55 -3.56 8.08
N PRO A 279 -21.28 -2.62 8.71
CA PRO A 279 -22.70 -2.80 9.03
C PRO A 279 -23.60 -3.08 7.82
N HIS A 280 -23.13 -2.78 6.61
CA HIS A 280 -23.85 -3.06 5.37
C HIS A 280 -23.58 -4.45 4.79
N ALA A 281 -22.68 -5.24 5.40
CA ALA A 281 -22.44 -6.60 4.94
C ALA A 281 -23.73 -7.44 4.93
N PHE A 282 -23.94 -8.17 3.84
CA PHE A 282 -25.12 -9.02 3.58
C PHE A 282 -26.48 -8.31 3.54
N THR A 283 -26.53 -6.97 3.52
CA THR A 283 -27.80 -6.23 3.37
C THR A 283 -28.28 -6.19 1.92
N LEU A 284 -27.41 -6.49 0.98
CA LEU A 284 -27.67 -6.51 -0.44
C LEU A 284 -26.97 -7.71 -1.09
N ARG A 285 -27.64 -8.30 -2.09
CA ARG A 285 -27.07 -9.33 -2.95
C ARG A 285 -27.38 -9.03 -4.40
N LEU A 286 -26.34 -8.93 -5.22
CA LEU A 286 -26.47 -8.79 -6.67
C LEU A 286 -26.76 -10.14 -7.32
N ALA A 287 -27.56 -10.14 -8.36
CA ALA A 287 -27.79 -11.33 -9.19
C ALA A 287 -26.53 -11.75 -9.97
N ASP A 288 -25.69 -10.78 -10.32
CA ASP A 288 -24.36 -10.96 -10.92
C ASP A 288 -23.42 -9.93 -10.28
N PHE A 289 -22.35 -10.40 -9.63
CA PHE A 289 -21.37 -9.54 -8.98
C PHE A 289 -20.62 -8.61 -9.95
N ARG A 290 -20.71 -8.89 -11.26
CA ARG A 290 -20.11 -8.09 -12.34
C ARG A 290 -21.10 -7.08 -12.93
N ARG A 291 -22.33 -7.08 -12.49
CA ARG A 291 -23.40 -6.19 -12.96
C ARG A 291 -24.07 -5.51 -11.78
N PRO A 292 -23.41 -4.49 -11.21
CA PRO A 292 -23.99 -3.68 -10.15
C PRO A 292 -25.29 -3.03 -10.61
N ASP A 293 -26.25 -2.94 -9.70
CA ASP A 293 -27.60 -2.44 -9.96
C ASP A 293 -27.88 -1.09 -9.28
N SER A 294 -29.07 -0.54 -9.51
CA SER A 294 -29.50 0.72 -8.92
C SER A 294 -29.69 0.66 -7.40
N ALA A 295 -29.94 -0.51 -6.83
CA ALA A 295 -30.06 -0.66 -5.37
C ALA A 295 -28.72 -0.44 -4.68
N LEU A 296 -27.62 -0.97 -5.24
CA LEU A 296 -26.28 -0.71 -4.76
C LEU A 296 -25.90 0.77 -4.95
N GLN A 297 -26.24 1.39 -6.10
CA GLN A 297 -26.01 2.82 -6.32
C GLN A 297 -26.72 3.69 -5.26
N THR A 298 -27.96 3.37 -4.93
CA THR A 298 -28.73 4.06 -3.89
C THR A 298 -28.04 3.95 -2.53
N LEU A 299 -27.60 2.73 -2.16
CA LEU A 299 -26.87 2.50 -0.90
C LEU A 299 -25.59 3.35 -0.83
N LEU A 300 -24.78 3.36 -1.89
CA LEU A 300 -23.55 4.14 -1.92
C LEU A 300 -23.83 5.65 -1.87
N SER A 301 -24.87 6.12 -2.55
CA SER A 301 -25.31 7.52 -2.49
C SER A 301 -25.76 7.93 -1.08
N ASP A 302 -26.51 7.08 -0.42
CA ASP A 302 -26.94 7.27 0.98
C ASP A 302 -25.75 7.32 1.94
N LEU A 303 -24.72 6.50 1.73
CA LEU A 303 -23.49 6.54 2.52
C LEU A 303 -22.79 7.89 2.40
N VAL A 304 -22.63 8.40 1.19
CA VAL A 304 -22.03 9.74 0.96
C VAL A 304 -22.88 10.83 1.63
N ALA A 305 -24.20 10.78 1.44
CA ALA A 305 -25.10 11.81 1.99
C ALA A 305 -25.09 11.89 3.52
N ARG A 306 -24.81 10.78 4.21
CA ARG A 306 -24.80 10.68 5.68
C ARG A 306 -23.41 10.86 6.30
N THR A 307 -22.35 10.84 5.49
CA THR A 307 -20.97 10.93 5.99
C THR A 307 -20.40 12.34 5.77
N PRO A 308 -19.99 13.05 6.82
CA PRO A 308 -19.41 14.39 6.68
C PRO A 308 -18.20 14.40 5.76
N GLN A 309 -18.14 15.38 4.86
CA GLN A 309 -17.04 15.61 3.92
C GLN A 309 -16.80 14.45 2.91
N ALA A 310 -17.63 13.40 2.90
CA ALA A 310 -17.50 12.34 1.93
C ALA A 310 -17.84 12.83 0.53
N THR A 311 -17.03 12.44 -0.44
CA THR A 311 -17.24 12.71 -1.87
C THR A 311 -17.50 11.44 -2.66
N ASN A 312 -17.11 10.29 -2.12
CA ASN A 312 -17.25 8.99 -2.74
C ASN A 312 -17.64 7.91 -1.73
N ALA A 313 -18.17 6.81 -2.24
CA ALA A 313 -18.39 5.58 -1.49
C ALA A 313 -18.00 4.40 -2.36
N VAL A 314 -17.55 3.33 -1.73
CA VAL A 314 -17.09 2.10 -2.39
C VAL A 314 -17.71 0.90 -1.72
N ALA A 315 -18.07 -0.11 -2.51
CA ALA A 315 -18.49 -1.42 -2.07
C ALA A 315 -17.53 -2.51 -2.57
N TYR A 316 -17.37 -3.56 -1.78
CA TYR A 316 -16.78 -4.83 -2.21
C TYR A 316 -17.85 -5.89 -2.30
N ILE A 317 -18.01 -6.46 -3.49
CA ILE A 317 -18.97 -7.52 -3.82
C ILE A 317 -18.16 -8.81 -4.07
N ASP A 318 -18.51 -9.87 -3.36
CA ASP A 318 -17.88 -11.17 -3.56
C ASP A 318 -18.32 -11.87 -4.86
N PRO A 319 -17.69 -12.97 -5.29
CA PRO A 319 -18.08 -13.70 -6.51
C PRO A 319 -19.48 -14.28 -6.48
N PHE A 320 -20.11 -14.37 -5.32
CA PHE A 320 -21.49 -14.85 -5.15
C PHE A 320 -22.54 -13.72 -5.18
N GLY A 321 -22.07 -12.48 -5.33
CA GLY A 321 -22.93 -11.29 -5.37
C GLY A 321 -23.21 -10.68 -4.00
N ASN A 322 -22.68 -11.21 -2.90
CA ASN A 322 -22.92 -10.64 -1.58
C ASN A 322 -22.14 -9.33 -1.41
N LEU A 323 -22.80 -8.31 -0.90
CA LEU A 323 -22.12 -7.13 -0.36
C LEU A 323 -21.42 -7.53 0.92
N LEU A 324 -20.09 -7.46 0.94
CA LEU A 324 -19.28 -7.82 2.12
C LEU A 324 -18.71 -6.60 2.86
N SER A 325 -18.53 -5.49 2.16
CA SER A 325 -18.02 -4.26 2.77
C SER A 325 -18.46 -3.04 1.97
N ALA A 326 -18.89 -1.96 2.64
CA ALA A 326 -19.20 -0.70 2.01
C ALA A 326 -18.92 0.46 2.97
N PHE A 327 -18.21 1.48 2.47
CA PHE A 327 -17.86 2.70 3.21
C PHE A 327 -17.89 3.92 2.30
N ALA A 328 -18.17 5.08 2.88
CA ALA A 328 -17.86 6.37 2.30
C ALA A 328 -16.46 6.84 2.72
N ASP A 329 -15.97 7.89 2.07
CA ASP A 329 -14.77 8.59 2.52
C ASP A 329 -14.95 9.10 3.96
N ARG A 330 -13.85 9.13 4.73
CA ARG A 330 -13.81 9.66 6.09
C ARG A 330 -12.75 10.77 6.18
N PHE A 331 -12.89 11.77 5.29
CA PHE A 331 -11.99 12.93 5.27
C PHE A 331 -12.13 13.81 6.51
N ASP A 332 -13.20 13.63 7.27
CA ASP A 332 -13.36 14.19 8.61
C ASP A 332 -12.35 13.62 9.62
N ILE A 333 -11.80 12.42 9.39
CA ILE A 333 -10.79 11.77 10.23
C ILE A 333 -9.38 11.99 9.66
N SER A 334 -9.19 11.74 8.36
CA SER A 334 -7.87 11.81 7.73
C SER A 334 -7.99 11.99 6.21
N PRO A 335 -7.13 12.79 5.58
CA PRO A 335 -7.12 12.96 4.12
C PRO A 335 -6.76 11.67 3.37
N ILE A 336 -6.33 10.63 4.06
CA ILE A 336 -6.02 9.33 3.47
C ILE A 336 -7.08 8.26 3.76
N ALA A 337 -8.15 8.59 4.46
CA ALA A 337 -9.25 7.68 4.77
C ALA A 337 -10.30 7.69 3.65
N THR A 338 -9.90 7.31 2.43
CA THR A 338 -10.82 7.15 1.30
C THR A 338 -11.74 5.95 1.49
N ALA A 339 -12.88 5.98 0.83
CA ALA A 339 -13.84 4.88 0.81
C ALA A 339 -13.19 3.56 0.40
N PHE A 340 -12.37 3.58 -0.64
CA PHE A 340 -11.66 2.39 -1.14
C PHE A 340 -10.70 1.82 -0.09
N MET A 341 -9.89 2.68 0.55
CA MET A 341 -9.00 2.25 1.63
C MET A 341 -9.75 1.60 2.78
N ASN A 342 -10.87 2.23 3.20
CA ASN A 342 -11.69 1.72 4.30
C ASN A 342 -12.29 0.33 3.96
N VAL A 343 -12.77 0.14 2.74
CA VAL A 343 -13.29 -1.15 2.26
C VAL A 343 -12.21 -2.22 2.25
N VAL A 344 -11.04 -1.91 1.68
CA VAL A 344 -9.92 -2.86 1.58
C VAL A 344 -9.44 -3.26 2.97
N GLN A 345 -9.26 -2.29 3.86
CA GLN A 345 -8.81 -2.53 5.24
C GLN A 345 -9.82 -3.38 6.02
N SER A 346 -11.09 -2.98 5.99
CA SER A 346 -12.16 -3.68 6.70
C SER A 346 -12.21 -5.15 6.31
N TYR A 347 -12.28 -5.43 5.02
CA TYR A 347 -12.37 -6.80 4.52
C TYR A 347 -11.09 -7.61 4.80
N SER A 348 -9.92 -7.06 4.47
CA SER A 348 -8.65 -7.79 4.59
C SER A 348 -8.30 -8.11 6.04
N ARG A 349 -8.45 -7.14 6.96
CA ARG A 349 -8.19 -7.34 8.39
C ARG A 349 -9.17 -8.32 9.03
N THR A 350 -10.46 -8.25 8.66
CA THR A 350 -11.46 -9.20 9.13
C THR A 350 -11.14 -10.61 8.67
N ARG A 351 -10.81 -10.78 7.38
CA ARG A 351 -10.40 -12.08 6.84
C ARG A 351 -9.14 -12.60 7.53
N PHE A 352 -8.13 -11.76 7.78
CA PHE A 352 -6.93 -12.13 8.51
C PHE A 352 -7.24 -12.63 9.93
N ASN A 353 -8.04 -11.87 10.69
CA ASN A 353 -8.40 -12.22 12.07
C ASN A 353 -9.18 -13.53 12.14
N LEU A 354 -10.12 -13.73 11.24
CA LEU A 354 -10.89 -14.96 11.13
C LEU A 354 -10.01 -16.16 10.72
N THR A 355 -9.04 -15.94 9.83
CA THR A 355 -8.06 -16.97 9.43
C THR A 355 -7.16 -17.36 10.60
N GLY A 356 -6.76 -16.39 11.42
CA GLY A 356 -5.95 -16.64 12.63
C GLY A 356 -6.70 -17.26 13.81
N ASN A 357 -8.03 -17.38 13.73
CA ASN A 357 -8.85 -17.98 14.78
C ASN A 357 -9.08 -19.47 14.50
N PRO A 358 -8.65 -20.38 15.39
CA PRO A 358 -8.79 -21.83 15.22
C PRO A 358 -10.22 -22.30 14.94
N SER A 359 -11.21 -21.61 15.51
CA SER A 359 -12.61 -21.99 15.38
C SER A 359 -13.22 -21.62 14.01
N THR A 360 -12.61 -20.73 13.24
CA THR A 360 -13.12 -20.23 11.96
C THR A 360 -12.19 -20.50 10.79
N ASN A 361 -10.92 -20.80 11.03
CA ASN A 361 -9.88 -20.94 10.01
C ASN A 361 -10.30 -21.84 8.83
N ALA A 362 -10.76 -23.05 9.12
CA ALA A 362 -11.13 -24.03 8.09
C ALA A 362 -12.34 -23.60 7.26
N GLU A 363 -13.27 -22.85 7.87
CA GLU A 363 -14.45 -22.35 7.19
C GLU A 363 -14.16 -21.10 6.38
N VAL A 364 -13.30 -20.20 6.89
CA VAL A 364 -12.83 -19.01 6.16
C VAL A 364 -12.16 -19.40 4.86
N ALA A 365 -11.32 -20.43 4.90
CA ALA A 365 -10.64 -20.92 3.71
C ALA A 365 -11.60 -21.38 2.60
N LYS A 366 -12.82 -21.75 2.96
CA LYS A 366 -13.87 -22.20 2.02
C LYS A 366 -14.87 -21.12 1.66
N THR A 367 -14.93 -20.01 2.39
CA THR A 367 -15.99 -19.01 2.25
C THR A 367 -15.50 -17.63 1.85
N LEU A 368 -14.30 -17.20 2.30
CA LEU A 368 -13.78 -15.86 2.03
C LEU A 368 -12.61 -15.90 1.06
N THR A 369 -12.87 -15.48 -0.16
CA THR A 369 -11.87 -15.38 -1.23
C THR A 369 -10.93 -14.17 -1.03
N THR A 370 -9.84 -14.15 -1.77
CA THR A 370 -9.03 -12.93 -1.92
C THR A 370 -9.84 -11.86 -2.66
N PRO A 371 -9.62 -10.57 -2.40
CA PRO A 371 -10.37 -9.50 -3.07
C PRO A 371 -10.33 -9.54 -4.60
N LYS A 372 -9.31 -10.16 -5.17
CA LYS A 372 -9.16 -10.28 -6.63
C LYS A 372 -10.31 -11.01 -7.32
N TYR A 373 -11.05 -11.85 -6.63
CA TYR A 373 -12.17 -12.60 -7.22
C TYR A 373 -13.52 -11.87 -7.14
N GLY A 374 -13.57 -10.78 -6.41
CA GLY A 374 -14.77 -9.94 -6.32
C GLY A 374 -14.72 -8.70 -7.19
N THR A 375 -15.63 -7.78 -6.96
CA THR A 375 -15.71 -6.50 -7.66
C THR A 375 -15.71 -5.35 -6.66
N PHE A 376 -14.84 -4.36 -6.87
CA PHE A 376 -14.94 -3.06 -6.22
C PHE A 376 -15.82 -2.14 -7.05
N VAL A 377 -16.84 -1.59 -6.43
CA VAL A 377 -17.80 -0.69 -7.07
C VAL A 377 -17.75 0.67 -6.41
N PHE A 378 -17.36 1.68 -7.17
CA PHE A 378 -17.26 3.07 -6.75
C PHE A 378 -18.55 3.81 -7.11
N LEU A 379 -19.02 4.68 -6.23
CA LEU A 379 -20.11 5.59 -6.60
C LEU A 379 -19.65 6.55 -7.71
N ARG A 380 -18.41 7.06 -7.60
CA ARG A 380 -17.81 7.95 -8.59
C ARG A 380 -16.44 7.42 -9.02
N ALA A 381 -16.08 7.60 -10.27
CA ALA A 381 -14.71 7.44 -10.71
C ALA A 381 -13.78 8.40 -9.92
N LEU A 382 -12.55 7.97 -9.67
CA LEU A 382 -11.58 8.82 -8.97
C LEU A 382 -11.23 10.04 -9.83
N ALA A 383 -11.03 11.18 -9.17
CA ALA A 383 -10.58 12.40 -9.83
C ALA A 383 -9.14 12.21 -10.33
N GLY A 384 -8.91 12.40 -11.64
CA GLY A 384 -7.68 12.03 -12.32
C GLY A 384 -6.41 12.75 -11.86
N ASP A 385 -6.55 13.93 -11.27
CA ASP A 385 -5.46 14.83 -10.85
C ASP A 385 -5.28 14.91 -9.33
N ALA A 386 -6.07 14.17 -8.56
CA ALA A 386 -6.00 14.21 -7.11
C ALA A 386 -5.02 13.20 -6.52
N ALA A 387 -4.35 13.55 -5.42
CA ALA A 387 -3.48 12.65 -4.67
C ALA A 387 -4.21 11.39 -4.19
N THR A 388 -5.52 11.47 -3.92
CA THR A 388 -6.38 10.34 -3.57
C THR A 388 -6.48 9.31 -4.69
N SER A 389 -6.52 9.75 -5.96
CA SER A 389 -6.54 8.84 -7.10
C SER A 389 -5.26 8.02 -7.20
N VAL A 390 -4.11 8.68 -7.09
CA VAL A 390 -2.79 8.01 -7.11
C VAL A 390 -2.72 6.94 -6.03
N LYS A 391 -3.15 7.27 -4.82
CA LYS A 391 -3.14 6.38 -3.66
C LYS A 391 -4.03 5.15 -3.89
N ASP A 392 -5.28 5.38 -4.28
CA ASP A 392 -6.26 4.30 -4.41
C ASP A 392 -5.95 3.38 -5.60
N LEU A 393 -5.46 3.92 -6.70
CA LEU A 393 -5.00 3.15 -7.85
C LEU A 393 -3.81 2.25 -7.49
N GLY A 394 -2.84 2.76 -6.72
CA GLY A 394 -1.70 1.96 -6.27
C GLY A 394 -2.14 0.78 -5.37
N ILE A 395 -3.13 0.97 -4.51
CA ILE A 395 -3.70 -0.10 -3.67
C ILE A 395 -4.41 -1.16 -4.52
N TYR A 396 -5.10 -0.74 -5.56
CA TYR A 396 -5.78 -1.67 -6.45
C TYR A 396 -4.80 -2.64 -7.10
N ASP A 397 -3.69 -2.15 -7.59
CA ASP A 397 -2.63 -2.98 -8.17
C ASP A 397 -2.09 -4.01 -7.16
N LEU A 398 -1.79 -3.58 -5.95
CA LEU A 398 -1.32 -4.46 -4.87
C LEU A 398 -2.38 -5.50 -4.47
N THR A 399 -3.64 -5.11 -4.42
CA THR A 399 -4.74 -6.00 -4.01
C THR A 399 -4.90 -7.18 -4.96
N ILE A 400 -4.65 -6.98 -6.25
CA ILE A 400 -4.78 -8.00 -7.29
C ILE A 400 -3.44 -8.59 -7.76
N GLU A 401 -2.34 -8.25 -7.09
CA GLU A 401 -1.00 -8.75 -7.38
C GLU A 401 -0.48 -8.42 -8.79
N GLY A 402 -0.88 -7.29 -9.36
CA GLY A 402 -0.43 -6.85 -10.68
C GLY A 402 -0.85 -7.77 -11.83
N LYS A 403 -1.72 -8.74 -11.59
CA LYS A 403 -2.27 -9.60 -12.63
C LYS A 403 -3.57 -9.01 -13.14
N ALA A 404 -3.62 -8.75 -14.43
CA ALA A 404 -4.86 -8.46 -15.13
C ALA A 404 -5.84 -9.59 -14.84
N PHE A 405 -6.86 -9.28 -14.03
CA PHE A 405 -7.81 -10.28 -13.61
C PHE A 405 -8.92 -10.34 -14.63
N MET A 406 -8.98 -11.41 -15.37
CA MET A 406 -9.93 -11.70 -16.44
C MET A 406 -10.04 -10.55 -17.48
N PRO A 407 -9.51 -10.70 -18.69
CA PRO A 407 -9.45 -9.66 -19.72
C PRO A 407 -10.83 -9.08 -20.09
N GLU A 408 -11.90 -9.75 -19.74
CA GLU A 408 -13.28 -9.40 -20.15
C GLU A 408 -14.11 -8.74 -19.05
N THR A 409 -13.62 -8.63 -17.81
CA THR A 409 -14.40 -8.07 -16.71
C THR A 409 -13.53 -7.25 -15.81
N ALA A 410 -13.77 -5.94 -15.76
CA ALA A 410 -13.18 -5.09 -14.76
C ALA A 410 -13.65 -5.58 -13.36
N ASN A 411 -12.70 -5.85 -12.48
CA ASN A 411 -12.95 -6.05 -11.07
C ASN A 411 -13.06 -4.70 -10.32
N TRP A 412 -13.08 -3.61 -11.06
CA TRP A 412 -13.25 -2.24 -10.60
C TRP A 412 -14.24 -1.50 -11.51
N GLN A 413 -15.36 -1.05 -10.94
CA GLN A 413 -16.44 -0.39 -11.65
C GLN A 413 -16.88 0.88 -10.94
N TYR A 414 -17.48 1.82 -11.67
CA TYR A 414 -17.99 3.07 -11.12
C TYR A 414 -19.30 3.47 -11.79
N TYR A 415 -20.18 4.17 -11.05
CA TYR A 415 -21.48 4.61 -11.55
C TYR A 415 -21.45 5.97 -12.21
N LEU A 416 -20.78 6.93 -11.59
CA LEU A 416 -20.79 8.32 -12.03
C LEU A 416 -19.41 8.74 -12.52
N ASP A 417 -19.39 9.66 -13.47
CA ASP A 417 -18.15 10.25 -13.97
C ASP A 417 -17.34 10.95 -12.84
N PRO A 418 -16.03 11.15 -13.04
CA PRO A 418 -15.21 11.90 -12.09
C PRO A 418 -15.81 13.30 -11.85
N PRO A 419 -15.74 13.81 -10.61
CA PRO A 419 -16.23 15.18 -10.31
C PRO A 419 -15.48 16.28 -11.07
N THR A 420 -14.22 16.01 -11.46
CA THR A 420 -13.36 16.91 -12.25
C THR A 420 -12.84 16.14 -13.46
N GLY A 421 -13.35 16.43 -14.61
CA GLY A 421 -12.91 15.81 -15.85
C GLY A 421 -13.89 14.79 -16.42
N THR A 422 -13.48 14.22 -17.55
CA THR A 422 -14.24 13.25 -18.30
C THR A 422 -13.70 11.84 -18.07
N GLU A 423 -14.49 10.82 -18.41
CA GLU A 423 -14.02 9.43 -18.44
C GLU A 423 -12.72 9.27 -19.22
N ALA A 424 -12.58 9.95 -20.36
CA ALA A 424 -11.36 9.91 -21.16
C ALA A 424 -10.13 10.45 -20.40
N GLN A 425 -10.29 11.51 -19.61
CA GLN A 425 -9.21 12.05 -18.78
C GLN A 425 -8.84 11.09 -17.65
N PHE A 426 -9.82 10.45 -17.02
CA PHE A 426 -9.57 9.43 -16.01
C PHE A 426 -8.83 8.21 -16.59
N LEU A 427 -9.27 7.70 -17.74
CA LEU A 427 -8.59 6.59 -18.42
C LEU A 427 -7.17 6.98 -18.89
N ALA A 428 -6.97 8.22 -19.30
CA ALA A 428 -5.64 8.72 -19.65
C ALA A 428 -4.71 8.76 -18.42
N LEU A 429 -5.22 9.16 -17.24
CA LEU A 429 -4.47 9.08 -15.99
C LEU A 429 -4.04 7.65 -15.69
N VAL A 430 -4.98 6.70 -15.70
CA VAL A 430 -4.69 5.28 -15.44
C VAL A 430 -3.64 4.75 -16.41
N ALA A 431 -3.71 5.13 -17.70
CA ALA A 431 -2.73 4.73 -18.70
C ALA A 431 -1.32 5.31 -18.47
N GLN A 432 -1.23 6.50 -17.84
CA GLN A 432 0.05 7.12 -17.51
C GLN A 432 0.70 6.49 -16.26
N MET A 433 -0.08 5.96 -15.35
CA MET A 433 0.41 5.38 -14.10
C MET A 433 0.89 3.96 -14.33
N LYS A 434 2.17 3.78 -14.64
CA LYS A 434 2.78 2.46 -14.89
C LYS A 434 2.77 1.52 -13.68
N SER A 435 2.65 2.06 -12.47
CA SER A 435 2.49 1.30 -11.24
C SER A 435 1.10 0.68 -11.10
N VAL A 436 0.12 1.15 -11.87
CA VAL A 436 -1.24 0.62 -11.91
C VAL A 436 -1.38 -0.31 -13.10
N THR A 437 -0.98 -1.54 -12.95
CA THR A 437 -1.03 -2.52 -14.04
C THR A 437 -2.34 -3.28 -14.04
N GLY A 438 -2.93 -3.44 -15.20
CA GLY A 438 -4.09 -4.32 -15.42
C GLY A 438 -5.43 -3.82 -14.85
N ALA A 439 -5.46 -2.68 -14.19
CA ALA A 439 -6.69 -2.07 -13.77
C ALA A 439 -7.35 -1.32 -14.94
N ASN A 440 -8.43 -1.84 -15.44
CA ASN A 440 -9.27 -1.17 -16.43
C ASN A 440 -10.63 -0.87 -15.78
N PRO A 441 -10.74 0.24 -15.04
CA PRO A 441 -12.02 0.61 -14.45
C PRO A 441 -13.04 0.87 -15.55
N SER A 442 -14.25 0.34 -15.38
CA SER A 442 -15.32 0.47 -16.34
C SER A 442 -16.54 1.13 -15.73
N ARG A 443 -17.24 1.94 -16.53
CA ARG A 443 -18.50 2.53 -16.11
C ARG A 443 -19.60 1.47 -16.07
N VAL A 444 -20.38 1.49 -15.00
CA VAL A 444 -21.56 0.64 -14.88
C VAL A 444 -22.61 1.14 -15.86
N ALA A 445 -23.07 0.28 -16.77
CA ALA A 445 -24.26 0.52 -17.58
C ALA A 445 -25.49 0.23 -16.72
N ILE A 446 -26.23 1.28 -16.38
CA ILE A 446 -27.52 1.19 -15.69
C ILE A 446 -28.64 1.31 -16.71
#